data_e7b666fb3b1d350e7efaa1fc46af0fa7
#
_entry.id   e7b666fb3b1d350e7efaa1fc46af0fa7
#
_cell.length_a   1.000
_cell.length_b   1.000
_cell.length_c   1.000
_cell.angle_alpha   90.00
_cell.angle_beta   90.00
_cell.angle_gamma   90.00
#
_symmetry.space_group_name_H-M   'P 1'
#
loop_
_entity.id
_entity.type
_entity.pdbx_description
1 polymer ?
#
loop_
_entity_poly.entity_id
_entity_poly.type
_entity_poly.pdbx_seq_one_letter_code
_entity_poly.pdbx_strand_id
1 'polypeptide(L)'
;NEVDEDIRKERYKKLWSRYGKYLIGLVISIILIFSINQYLVSKNIADNKKLLDVYFAAAEDIEKNQLEIAYENLNKIYNDKNNTLAAFSAFKLSETYLENNNKIDSIAVLENIFSNNSLETIYRELALYKYIMINFDVLDINDIESKVSIINDKESQLKPYFEELLGIKYITIGNKSKASFIFDELSSSENTPFDLKVRLEKLIQIAS
;
A
#
# COMPACT_ATOMS: atom_id res chain seq x y z
N ASN A 1 -16.29 -62.43 -23.12
CA ASN A 1 -15.95 -61.46 -22.06
C ASN A 1 -14.49 -61.53 -21.59
N GLU A 2 -13.85 -62.74 -21.49
CA GLU A 2 -12.42 -62.86 -21.12
C GLU A 2 -11.49 -62.29 -22.21
N VAL A 3 -11.79 -62.47 -23.46
CA VAL A 3 -10.99 -61.98 -24.59
C VAL A 3 -10.94 -60.45 -24.66
N ASP A 4 -12.00 -59.75 -24.26
CA ASP A 4 -12.04 -58.29 -24.21
C ASP A 4 -11.21 -57.71 -23.02
N GLU A 5 -11.13 -58.44 -21.92
CA GLU A 5 -10.29 -58.05 -20.77
C GLU A 5 -8.80 -58.23 -21.09
N ASP A 6 -8.41 -59.26 -21.76
CA ASP A 6 -7.01 -59.50 -22.13
C ASP A 6 -6.51 -58.51 -23.20
N ILE A 7 -7.34 -58.13 -24.16
CA ILE A 7 -7.03 -57.08 -25.14
C ILE A 7 -6.89 -55.71 -24.47
N ARG A 8 -7.71 -55.41 -23.45
CA ARG A 8 -7.58 -54.18 -22.65
C ARG A 8 -6.28 -54.17 -21.84
N LYS A 9 -5.95 -55.25 -21.15
CA LYS A 9 -4.70 -55.40 -20.39
C LYS A 9 -3.46 -55.22 -21.26
N GLU A 10 -3.45 -55.81 -22.45
CA GLU A 10 -2.34 -55.63 -23.40
C GLU A 10 -2.18 -54.19 -23.89
N ARG A 11 -3.28 -53.50 -24.17
CA ARG A 11 -3.27 -52.10 -24.60
C ARG A 11 -2.74 -51.20 -23.46
N TYR A 12 -3.21 -51.42 -22.22
CA TYR A 12 -2.68 -50.66 -21.06
C TYR A 12 -1.21 -50.95 -20.84
N LYS A 13 -0.75 -52.17 -20.98
CA LYS A 13 0.65 -52.56 -20.83
C LYS A 13 1.54 -51.92 -21.89
N LYS A 14 1.08 -51.85 -23.15
CA LYS A 14 1.78 -51.16 -24.24
C LYS A 14 1.83 -49.64 -24.02
N LEU A 15 0.74 -49.03 -23.60
CA LEU A 15 0.68 -47.61 -23.28
C LEU A 15 1.60 -47.28 -22.12
N TRP A 16 1.57 -48.08 -21.04
CA TRP A 16 2.41 -47.88 -19.88
C TRP A 16 3.90 -48.05 -20.20
N SER A 17 4.28 -49.05 -20.97
CA SER A 17 5.67 -49.25 -21.37
C SER A 17 6.23 -48.09 -22.21
N ARG A 18 5.36 -47.44 -23.00
CA ARG A 18 5.75 -46.33 -23.89
C ARG A 18 5.73 -44.97 -23.20
N TYR A 19 4.73 -44.72 -22.38
CA TYR A 19 4.48 -43.39 -21.79
C TYR A 19 4.64 -43.32 -20.26
N GLY A 20 4.71 -44.44 -19.54
CA GLY A 20 4.76 -44.51 -18.10
C GLY A 20 5.93 -43.71 -17.50
N LYS A 21 7.11 -43.75 -18.13
CA LYS A 21 8.25 -42.97 -17.71
C LYS A 21 8.05 -41.45 -17.80
N TYR A 22 7.32 -40.98 -18.82
CA TYR A 22 6.99 -39.57 -18.99
C TYR A 22 5.92 -39.14 -18.00
N LEU A 23 4.96 -40.02 -17.72
CA LEU A 23 3.90 -39.77 -16.76
C LEU A 23 4.46 -39.70 -15.32
N ILE A 24 5.38 -40.61 -14.99
CA ILE A 24 6.10 -40.55 -13.70
C ILE A 24 6.93 -39.26 -13.61
N GLY A 25 7.66 -38.91 -14.67
CA GLY A 25 8.43 -37.67 -14.72
C GLY A 25 7.56 -36.43 -14.55
N LEU A 26 6.38 -36.40 -15.16
CA LEU A 26 5.39 -35.31 -14.99
C LEU A 26 4.90 -35.19 -13.53
N VAL A 27 4.53 -36.34 -12.93
CA VAL A 27 4.08 -36.36 -11.52
C VAL A 27 5.18 -35.87 -10.57
N ILE A 28 6.42 -36.34 -10.76
CA ILE A 28 7.57 -35.88 -9.98
C ILE A 28 7.79 -34.37 -10.15
N SER A 29 7.68 -33.86 -11.38
CA SER A 29 7.84 -32.43 -11.66
C SER A 29 6.76 -31.59 -10.95
N ILE A 30 5.51 -32.03 -10.95
CA ILE A 30 4.41 -31.36 -10.23
C ILE A 30 4.68 -31.33 -8.71
N ILE A 31 5.11 -32.45 -8.13
CA ILE A 31 5.43 -32.54 -6.71
C ILE A 31 6.58 -31.59 -6.36
N LEU A 32 7.63 -31.54 -7.19
CA LEU A 32 8.77 -30.65 -6.97
C LEU A 32 8.35 -29.17 -7.04
N ILE A 33 7.54 -28.78 -8.04
CA ILE A 33 7.03 -27.40 -8.15
C ILE A 33 6.21 -27.04 -6.92
N PHE A 34 5.33 -27.93 -6.48
CA PHE A 34 4.51 -27.70 -5.29
C PHE A 34 5.35 -27.57 -4.02
N SER A 35 6.34 -28.44 -3.86
CA SER A 35 7.27 -28.42 -2.71
C SER A 35 8.12 -27.15 -2.66
N ILE A 36 8.64 -26.71 -3.81
CA ILE A 36 9.38 -25.45 -3.92
C ILE A 36 8.49 -24.26 -3.57
N ASN A 37 7.27 -24.20 -4.14
CA ASN A 37 6.34 -23.14 -3.84
C ASN A 37 5.97 -23.09 -2.36
N GLN A 38 5.68 -24.24 -1.75
CA GLN A 38 5.37 -24.33 -0.31
C GLN A 38 6.55 -23.88 0.56
N TYR A 39 7.78 -24.24 0.17
CA TYR A 39 9.00 -23.79 0.87
C TYR A 39 9.18 -22.28 0.79
N LEU A 40 8.99 -21.67 -0.40
CA LEU A 40 9.10 -20.23 -0.61
C LEU A 40 8.03 -19.45 0.19
N VAL A 41 6.79 -19.95 0.18
CA VAL A 41 5.70 -19.35 0.97
C VAL A 41 6.00 -19.43 2.47
N SER A 42 6.44 -20.60 2.96
CA SER A 42 6.77 -20.76 4.38
C SER A 42 7.93 -19.87 4.82
N LYS A 43 8.95 -19.72 3.96
CA LYS A 43 10.08 -18.82 4.21
C LYS A 43 9.62 -17.36 4.28
N ASN A 44 8.81 -16.91 3.33
CA ASN A 44 8.28 -15.56 3.32
C ASN A 44 7.45 -15.25 4.57
N ILE A 45 6.62 -16.18 5.02
CA ILE A 45 5.83 -16.03 6.27
C ILE A 45 6.76 -15.90 7.48
N ALA A 46 7.81 -16.71 7.57
CA ALA A 46 8.75 -16.66 8.68
C ALA A 46 9.57 -15.36 8.70
N ASP A 47 10.00 -14.88 7.53
CA ASP A 47 10.75 -13.64 7.40
C ASP A 47 9.85 -12.43 7.71
N ASN A 48 8.61 -12.41 7.22
CA ASN A 48 7.62 -11.38 7.55
C ASN A 48 7.31 -11.35 9.05
N LYS A 49 7.22 -12.50 9.70
CA LYS A 49 7.00 -12.57 11.15
C LYS A 49 8.15 -11.91 11.92
N LYS A 50 9.39 -12.19 11.54
CA LYS A 50 10.57 -11.55 12.18
C LYS A 50 10.55 -10.02 12.00
N LEU A 51 10.21 -9.53 10.80
CA LEU A 51 10.11 -8.09 10.56
C LEU A 51 8.98 -7.46 11.37
N LEU A 52 7.87 -8.16 11.53
CA LEU A 52 6.75 -7.72 12.36
C LEU A 52 7.14 -7.65 13.85
N ASP A 53 7.89 -8.63 14.35
CA ASP A 53 8.42 -8.62 15.71
C ASP A 53 9.36 -7.41 15.93
N VAL A 54 10.21 -7.08 14.94
CA VAL A 54 11.07 -5.88 14.96
C VAL A 54 10.24 -4.60 14.93
N TYR A 55 9.15 -4.56 14.16
CA TYR A 55 8.25 -3.41 14.11
C TYR A 55 7.58 -3.13 15.47
N PHE A 56 7.07 -4.17 16.12
CA PHE A 56 6.46 -4.03 17.45
C PHE A 56 7.50 -3.65 18.52
N ALA A 57 8.72 -4.21 18.44
CA ALA A 57 9.80 -3.80 19.32
C ALA A 57 10.12 -2.30 19.15
N ALA A 58 10.21 -1.82 17.90
CA ALA A 58 10.42 -0.41 17.63
C ALA A 58 9.28 0.48 18.14
N ALA A 59 8.03 0.03 18.06
CA ALA A 59 6.90 0.78 18.64
C ALA A 59 7.01 0.88 20.18
N GLU A 60 7.42 -0.20 20.84
CA GLU A 60 7.68 -0.21 22.29
C GLU A 60 8.86 0.69 22.66
N ASP A 61 9.94 0.71 21.85
CA ASP A 61 11.09 1.60 22.04
C ASP A 61 10.69 3.08 21.94
N ILE A 62 9.76 3.44 21.05
CA ILE A 62 9.20 4.80 20.95
C ILE A 62 8.47 5.17 22.24
N GLU A 63 7.62 4.28 22.77
CA GLU A 63 6.90 4.52 24.02
C GLU A 63 7.85 4.72 25.22
N LYS A 64 9.00 4.04 25.20
CA LYS A 64 10.06 4.17 26.20
C LYS A 64 11.00 5.35 25.96
N ASN A 65 10.74 6.17 24.93
CA ASN A 65 11.60 7.27 24.49
C ASN A 65 13.03 6.84 24.09
N GLN A 66 13.18 5.60 23.61
CA GLN A 66 14.44 5.05 23.10
C GLN A 66 14.50 5.23 21.57
N LEU A 67 14.49 6.50 21.14
CA LEU A 67 14.25 6.89 19.75
C LEU A 67 15.34 6.39 18.80
N GLU A 68 16.60 6.37 19.18
CA GLU A 68 17.71 5.91 18.33
C GLU A 68 17.53 4.44 17.94
N ILE A 69 17.18 3.58 18.92
CA ILE A 69 16.94 2.15 18.69
C ILE A 69 15.70 1.96 17.81
N ALA A 70 14.65 2.72 18.08
CA ALA A 70 13.42 2.69 17.27
C ALA A 70 13.70 3.10 15.81
N TYR A 71 14.45 4.18 15.58
CA TYR A 71 14.83 4.61 14.22
C TYR A 71 15.66 3.55 13.49
N GLU A 72 16.64 2.92 14.16
CA GLU A 72 17.43 1.85 13.57
C GLU A 72 16.55 0.67 13.14
N ASN A 73 15.68 0.20 14.05
CA ASN A 73 14.77 -0.92 13.80
C ASN A 73 13.78 -0.61 12.67
N LEU A 74 13.15 0.56 12.68
CA LEU A 74 12.21 0.95 11.63
C LEU A 74 12.90 1.15 10.29
N ASN A 75 14.10 1.74 10.24
CA ASN A 75 14.88 1.88 9.01
C ASN A 75 15.30 0.54 8.44
N LYS A 76 15.60 -0.45 9.29
CA LYS A 76 15.91 -1.81 8.84
C LYS A 76 14.73 -2.45 8.11
N ILE A 77 13.50 -2.29 8.63
CA ILE A 77 12.29 -2.77 7.97
C ILE A 77 12.03 -1.98 6.68
N TYR A 78 12.11 -0.65 6.75
CA TYR A 78 11.90 0.25 5.62
C TYR A 78 12.81 -0.07 4.42
N ASN A 79 14.04 -0.46 4.67
CA ASN A 79 15.00 -0.82 3.64
C ASN A 79 14.90 -2.29 3.19
N ASP A 80 14.03 -3.09 3.81
CA ASP A 80 13.78 -4.48 3.39
C ASP A 80 12.89 -4.50 2.14
N LYS A 81 12.97 -5.62 1.39
CA LYS A 81 12.18 -5.81 0.16
C LYS A 81 10.70 -6.13 0.40
N ASN A 82 10.28 -6.26 1.65
CA ASN A 82 8.87 -6.46 2.00
C ASN A 82 8.11 -5.13 1.87
N ASN A 83 7.46 -4.91 0.74
CA ASN A 83 6.84 -3.63 0.40
C ASN A 83 5.78 -3.17 1.42
N THR A 84 4.94 -4.07 1.93
CA THR A 84 3.86 -3.71 2.86
C THR A 84 4.40 -3.24 4.20
N LEU A 85 5.28 -4.03 4.84
CA LEU A 85 5.88 -3.65 6.12
C LEU A 85 6.81 -2.45 5.99
N ALA A 86 7.50 -2.30 4.85
CA ALA A 86 8.32 -1.13 4.57
C ALA A 86 7.47 0.16 4.55
N ALA A 87 6.28 0.13 3.94
CA ALA A 87 5.37 1.28 3.93
C ALA A 87 4.88 1.63 5.35
N PHE A 88 4.45 0.64 6.14
CA PHE A 88 4.05 0.86 7.52
C PHE A 88 5.19 1.41 8.38
N SER A 89 6.40 0.87 8.21
CA SER A 89 7.59 1.35 8.90
C SER A 89 7.92 2.80 8.54
N ALA A 90 7.81 3.16 7.26
CA ALA A 90 7.99 4.53 6.80
C ALA A 90 6.96 5.49 7.39
N PHE A 91 5.68 5.09 7.48
CA PHE A 91 4.66 5.92 8.12
C PHE A 91 4.96 6.13 9.60
N LYS A 92 5.40 5.08 10.31
CA LYS A 92 5.77 5.20 11.72
C LYS A 92 7.02 6.06 11.92
N LEU A 93 8.04 5.91 11.05
CA LEU A 93 9.22 6.79 11.01
C LEU A 93 8.83 8.26 10.81
N SER A 94 8.01 8.53 9.79
CA SER A 94 7.55 9.89 9.48
C SER A 94 6.83 10.52 10.67
N GLU A 95 5.93 9.77 11.34
CA GLU A 95 5.21 10.21 12.53
C GLU A 95 6.17 10.51 13.68
N THR A 96 7.07 9.57 14.00
CA THR A 96 8.03 9.72 15.09
C THR A 96 8.99 10.90 14.85
N TYR A 97 9.42 11.12 13.60
CA TYR A 97 10.21 12.31 13.24
C TYR A 97 9.43 13.60 13.49
N LEU A 98 8.14 13.65 13.12
CA LEU A 98 7.31 14.84 13.37
C LEU A 98 7.13 15.13 14.86
N GLU A 99 6.84 14.11 15.67
CA GLU A 99 6.69 14.22 17.12
C GLU A 99 7.97 14.76 17.78
N ASN A 100 9.12 14.47 17.17
CA ASN A 100 10.42 14.96 17.62
C ASN A 100 10.91 16.23 16.89
N ASN A 101 10.00 16.99 16.27
CA ASN A 101 10.27 18.24 15.56
C ASN A 101 11.25 18.10 14.38
N ASN A 102 11.44 16.90 13.87
CA ASN A 102 12.28 16.62 12.69
C ASN A 102 11.42 16.52 11.42
N LYS A 103 10.86 17.65 10.99
CA LYS A 103 10.01 17.73 9.81
C LYS A 103 10.74 17.32 8.53
N ILE A 104 12.04 17.60 8.41
CA ILE A 104 12.82 17.32 7.21
C ILE A 104 12.89 15.84 6.93
N ASP A 105 13.29 15.03 7.90
CA ASP A 105 13.39 13.57 7.73
C ASP A 105 12.02 12.92 7.56
N SER A 106 10.99 13.43 8.25
CA SER A 106 9.61 13.00 8.05
C SER A 106 9.15 13.14 6.60
N ILE A 107 9.40 14.30 6.00
CA ILE A 107 9.06 14.59 4.60
C ILE A 107 9.85 13.68 3.65
N ALA A 108 11.16 13.53 3.85
CA ALA A 108 12.02 12.71 3.00
C ALA A 108 11.57 11.24 2.96
N VAL A 109 11.16 10.68 4.09
CA VAL A 109 10.61 9.32 4.17
C VAL A 109 9.32 9.20 3.35
N LEU A 110 8.39 10.15 3.47
CA LEU A 110 7.14 10.14 2.71
C LEU A 110 7.36 10.30 1.21
N GLU A 111 8.30 11.17 0.81
CA GLU A 111 8.68 11.36 -0.61
C GLU A 111 9.20 10.07 -1.23
N ASN A 112 10.02 9.33 -0.53
CA ASN A 112 10.51 8.03 -0.99
C ASN A 112 9.37 7.02 -1.20
N ILE A 113 8.34 7.02 -0.33
CA ILE A 113 7.20 6.11 -0.46
C ILE A 113 6.32 6.50 -1.64
N PHE A 114 5.89 7.75 -1.76
CA PHE A 114 4.97 8.10 -2.86
C PHE A 114 5.65 8.08 -4.24
N SER A 115 6.97 8.21 -4.30
CA SER A 115 7.76 8.10 -5.54
C SER A 115 8.10 6.65 -5.92
N ASN A 116 7.89 5.68 -5.03
CA ASN A 116 8.26 4.29 -5.26
C ASN A 116 7.18 3.52 -6.04
N ASN A 117 7.38 3.37 -7.34
CA ASN A 117 6.43 2.68 -8.22
C ASN A 117 6.31 1.16 -7.96
N SER A 118 7.16 0.55 -7.14
CA SER A 118 7.04 -0.85 -6.76
C SER A 118 6.05 -1.09 -5.60
N LEU A 119 5.63 -0.03 -4.91
CA LEU A 119 4.62 -0.09 -3.87
C LEU A 119 3.20 -0.03 -4.46
N GLU A 120 2.27 -0.66 -3.76
CA GLU A 120 0.85 -0.56 -4.11
C GLU A 120 0.38 0.91 -4.08
N THR A 121 -0.51 1.25 -4.99
CA THR A 121 -1.01 2.61 -5.18
C THR A 121 -1.55 3.23 -3.89
N ILE A 122 -2.26 2.46 -3.07
CA ILE A 122 -2.86 2.95 -1.82
C ILE A 122 -1.81 3.48 -0.83
N TYR A 123 -0.64 2.83 -0.69
CA TYR A 123 0.42 3.31 0.20
C TYR A 123 1.09 4.57 -0.34
N ARG A 124 1.26 4.65 -1.64
CA ARG A 124 1.81 5.81 -2.32
C ARG A 124 0.90 7.03 -2.18
N GLU A 125 -0.38 6.84 -2.40
CA GLU A 125 -1.40 7.88 -2.22
C GLU A 125 -1.47 8.35 -0.76
N LEU A 126 -1.48 7.43 0.19
CA LEU A 126 -1.49 7.78 1.62
C LEU A 126 -0.23 8.57 2.02
N ALA A 127 0.94 8.19 1.49
CA ALA A 127 2.16 8.95 1.73
C ALA A 127 2.11 10.35 1.13
N LEU A 128 1.58 10.49 -0.08
CA LEU A 128 1.37 11.78 -0.72
C LEU A 128 0.37 12.66 0.05
N TYR A 129 -0.72 12.07 0.52
CA TYR A 129 -1.70 12.78 1.35
C TYR A 129 -1.07 13.33 2.63
N LYS A 130 -0.32 12.49 3.36
CA LYS A 130 0.42 12.91 4.56
C LYS A 130 1.46 14.00 4.24
N TYR A 131 2.18 13.86 3.13
CA TYR A 131 3.15 14.86 2.67
C TYR A 131 2.48 16.22 2.44
N ILE A 132 1.33 16.25 1.74
CA ILE A 132 0.60 17.49 1.49
C ILE A 132 0.12 18.09 2.82
N MET A 133 -0.43 17.28 3.73
CA MET A 133 -0.88 17.75 5.04
C MET A 133 0.25 18.40 5.85
N ILE A 134 1.41 17.75 5.91
CA ILE A 134 2.58 18.26 6.66
C ILE A 134 3.11 19.57 6.06
N ASN A 135 3.02 19.73 4.75
CA ASN A 135 3.51 20.89 4.02
C ASN A 135 2.40 21.87 3.59
N PHE A 136 1.19 21.69 4.09
CA PHE A 136 0.00 22.40 3.61
C PHE A 136 0.16 23.92 3.59
N ASP A 137 0.78 24.49 4.62
CA ASP A 137 0.98 25.95 4.73
C ASP A 137 2.03 26.47 3.74
N VAL A 138 3.03 25.65 3.40
CA VAL A 138 4.19 26.05 2.58
C VAL A 138 3.95 25.81 1.08
N LEU A 139 3.20 24.74 0.74
CA LEU A 139 2.88 24.43 -0.65
C LEU A 139 1.95 25.47 -1.25
N ASP A 140 2.25 25.93 -2.45
CA ASP A 140 1.31 26.75 -3.19
C ASP A 140 0.18 25.89 -3.81
N ILE A 141 -0.84 26.56 -4.36
CA ILE A 141 -2.00 25.88 -4.94
C ILE A 141 -1.63 25.05 -6.17
N ASN A 142 -0.69 25.52 -7.00
CA ASN A 142 -0.28 24.82 -8.21
C ASN A 142 0.50 23.55 -7.85
N ASP A 143 1.31 23.60 -6.78
CA ASP A 143 2.02 22.42 -6.27
C ASP A 143 1.02 21.34 -5.81
N ILE A 144 -0.03 21.72 -5.08
CA ILE A 144 -1.05 20.79 -4.62
C ILE A 144 -1.84 20.24 -5.81
N GLU A 145 -2.30 21.09 -6.74
CA GLU A 145 -3.01 20.66 -7.95
C GLU A 145 -2.17 19.68 -8.79
N SER A 146 -0.89 19.98 -8.99
CA SER A 146 0.03 19.12 -9.72
C SER A 146 0.18 17.74 -9.06
N LYS A 147 0.31 17.72 -7.73
CA LYS A 147 0.45 16.47 -6.98
C LYS A 147 -0.85 15.65 -6.96
N VAL A 148 -1.98 16.31 -6.80
CA VAL A 148 -3.31 15.67 -6.83
C VAL A 148 -3.63 15.13 -8.23
N SER A 149 -3.19 15.79 -9.29
CA SER A 149 -3.39 15.32 -10.67
C SER A 149 -2.73 13.97 -10.97
N ILE A 150 -1.69 13.60 -10.20
CA ILE A 150 -1.03 12.29 -10.31
C ILE A 150 -1.97 11.17 -9.85
N ILE A 151 -2.92 11.47 -8.95
CA ILE A 151 -3.94 10.55 -8.45
C ILE A 151 -5.13 10.55 -9.42
N ASN A 152 -4.85 10.30 -10.67
CA ASN A 152 -5.87 10.32 -11.72
C ASN A 152 -6.61 8.97 -11.85
N ASP A 153 -6.45 8.09 -10.88
CA ASP A 153 -7.19 6.84 -10.83
C ASP A 153 -8.61 7.12 -10.35
N LYS A 154 -9.59 6.91 -11.25
CA LYS A 154 -11.01 7.07 -10.92
C LYS A 154 -11.47 6.15 -9.79
N GLU A 155 -10.70 5.12 -9.49
CA GLU A 155 -10.96 4.11 -8.46
C GLU A 155 -10.26 4.43 -7.12
N SER A 156 -9.47 5.50 -7.04
CA SER A 156 -8.79 5.87 -5.79
C SER A 156 -9.79 6.21 -4.68
N GLN A 157 -9.72 5.45 -3.59
CA GLN A 157 -10.52 5.70 -2.38
C GLN A 157 -10.10 6.99 -1.66
N LEU A 158 -8.89 7.47 -1.88
CA LEU A 158 -8.36 8.69 -1.26
C LEU A 158 -8.64 9.96 -2.07
N LYS A 159 -9.09 9.84 -3.32
CA LYS A 159 -9.40 10.98 -4.18
C LYS A 159 -10.29 12.02 -3.52
N PRO A 160 -11.41 11.67 -2.87
CA PRO A 160 -12.27 12.67 -2.21
C PRO A 160 -11.54 13.46 -1.11
N TYR A 161 -10.60 12.83 -0.39
CA TYR A 161 -9.82 13.49 0.65
C TYR A 161 -8.78 14.47 0.07
N PHE A 162 -8.20 14.15 -1.08
CA PHE A 162 -7.32 15.09 -1.79
C PHE A 162 -8.09 16.31 -2.33
N GLU A 163 -9.29 16.08 -2.85
CA GLU A 163 -10.17 17.16 -3.32
C GLU A 163 -10.62 18.04 -2.14
N GLU A 164 -10.89 17.46 -0.97
CA GLU A 164 -11.14 18.23 0.27
C GLU A 164 -9.94 19.13 0.60
N LEU A 165 -8.71 18.60 0.63
CA LEU A 165 -7.50 19.41 0.88
C LEU A 165 -7.34 20.54 -0.13
N LEU A 166 -7.62 20.28 -1.39
CA LEU A 166 -7.56 21.27 -2.46
C LEU A 166 -8.59 22.38 -2.23
N GLY A 167 -9.83 22.03 -1.91
CA GLY A 167 -10.88 22.97 -1.57
C GLY A 167 -10.52 23.84 -0.35
N ILE A 168 -9.96 23.23 0.70
CA ILE A 168 -9.46 23.96 1.88
C ILE A 168 -8.34 24.93 1.49
N LYS A 169 -7.40 24.51 0.62
CA LYS A 169 -6.34 25.40 0.14
C LYS A 169 -6.91 26.58 -0.63
N TYR A 170 -7.95 26.39 -1.45
CA TYR A 170 -8.64 27.49 -2.12
C TYR A 170 -9.29 28.47 -1.16
N ILE A 171 -9.83 28.01 -0.02
CA ILE A 171 -10.31 28.91 1.05
C ILE A 171 -9.16 29.76 1.58
N THR A 172 -8.00 29.13 1.90
CA THR A 172 -6.87 29.84 2.53
C THR A 172 -6.29 30.93 1.64
N ILE A 173 -6.35 30.78 0.32
CA ILE A 173 -5.91 31.81 -0.64
C ILE A 173 -7.02 32.75 -1.08
N GLY A 174 -8.21 32.68 -0.45
CA GLY A 174 -9.34 33.58 -0.70
C GLY A 174 -10.19 33.26 -1.95
N ASN A 175 -9.93 32.15 -2.64
CA ASN A 175 -10.70 31.73 -3.80
C ASN A 175 -11.92 30.88 -3.39
N LYS A 176 -12.86 31.53 -2.71
CA LYS A 176 -14.07 30.89 -2.19
C LYS A 176 -14.94 30.25 -3.28
N SER A 177 -14.99 30.82 -4.47
CA SER A 177 -15.82 30.29 -5.58
C SER A 177 -15.32 28.92 -6.02
N LYS A 178 -14.00 28.73 -6.16
CA LYS A 178 -13.43 27.42 -6.49
C LYS A 178 -13.59 26.41 -5.35
N ALA A 179 -13.44 26.86 -4.11
CA ALA A 179 -13.65 26.01 -2.95
C ALA A 179 -15.08 25.48 -2.87
N SER A 180 -16.07 26.37 -3.02
CA SER A 180 -17.50 26.01 -3.03
C SER A 180 -17.80 25.00 -4.13
N PHE A 181 -17.31 25.24 -5.35
CA PHE A 181 -17.50 24.32 -6.47
C PHE A 181 -16.99 22.90 -6.14
N ILE A 182 -15.77 22.78 -5.60
CA ILE A 182 -15.18 21.48 -5.21
C ILE A 182 -16.02 20.79 -4.13
N PHE A 183 -16.43 21.52 -3.10
CA PHE A 183 -17.19 20.94 -2.00
C PHE A 183 -18.61 20.53 -2.42
N ASP A 184 -19.25 21.28 -3.31
CA ASP A 184 -20.56 20.95 -3.86
C ASP A 184 -20.50 19.68 -4.72
N GLU A 185 -19.45 19.53 -5.57
CA GLU A 185 -19.22 18.31 -6.32
C GLU A 185 -19.00 17.11 -5.40
N LEU A 186 -18.12 17.25 -4.38
CA LEU A 186 -17.87 16.21 -3.40
C LEU A 186 -19.12 15.81 -2.62
N SER A 187 -19.90 16.79 -2.17
CA SER A 187 -21.14 16.56 -1.42
C SER A 187 -22.18 15.78 -2.23
N SER A 188 -22.25 16.06 -3.54
CA SER A 188 -23.19 15.45 -4.47
C SER A 188 -22.74 14.05 -4.94
N SER A 189 -21.49 13.70 -4.78
CA SER A 189 -20.94 12.42 -5.25
C SER A 189 -21.38 11.26 -4.37
N GLU A 190 -21.80 10.15 -4.99
CA GLU A 190 -22.12 8.90 -4.28
C GLU A 190 -20.87 8.24 -3.69
N ASN A 191 -19.71 8.45 -4.30
CA ASN A 191 -18.43 7.86 -3.87
C ASN A 191 -17.80 8.61 -2.69
N THR A 192 -18.35 9.72 -2.25
CA THR A 192 -17.82 10.47 -1.12
C THR A 192 -18.16 9.78 0.21
N PRO A 193 -17.18 9.44 1.03
CA PRO A 193 -17.38 8.80 2.34
C PRO A 193 -18.31 9.65 3.24
N PHE A 194 -19.10 8.96 4.06
CA PHE A 194 -20.09 9.62 4.92
C PHE A 194 -19.45 10.62 5.91
N ASP A 195 -18.33 10.23 6.51
CA ASP A 195 -17.57 11.09 7.43
C ASP A 195 -17.10 12.39 6.77
N LEU A 196 -16.70 12.30 5.50
CA LEU A 196 -16.32 13.45 4.71
C LEU A 196 -17.54 14.34 4.39
N LYS A 197 -18.69 13.77 4.02
CA LYS A 197 -19.92 14.54 3.77
C LYS A 197 -20.30 15.40 4.97
N VAL A 198 -20.18 14.88 6.19
CA VAL A 198 -20.46 15.63 7.41
C VAL A 198 -19.49 16.83 7.59
N ARG A 199 -18.23 16.69 7.21
CA ARG A 199 -17.27 17.81 7.23
C ARG A 199 -17.56 18.84 6.14
N LEU A 200 -17.94 18.39 4.94
CA LEU A 200 -18.24 19.25 3.81
C LEU A 200 -19.38 20.23 4.09
N GLU A 201 -20.40 19.85 4.87
CA GLU A 201 -21.48 20.76 5.26
C GLU A 201 -20.95 22.05 5.93
N LYS A 202 -19.93 21.90 6.78
CA LYS A 202 -19.28 23.05 7.45
C LYS A 202 -18.38 23.82 6.50
N LEU A 203 -17.64 23.12 5.63
CA LEU A 203 -16.72 23.74 4.68
C LEU A 203 -17.47 24.57 3.63
N ILE A 204 -18.62 24.10 3.16
CA ILE A 204 -19.51 24.85 2.24
C ILE A 204 -19.97 26.16 2.88
N GLN A 205 -20.35 26.14 4.17
CA GLN A 205 -20.74 27.36 4.88
C GLN A 205 -19.58 28.37 5.02
N ILE A 206 -18.34 27.91 5.13
CA ILE A 206 -17.16 28.79 5.20
C ILE A 206 -16.81 29.34 3.82
N ALA A 207 -17.03 28.57 2.76
CA ALA A 207 -16.76 28.96 1.38
C ALA A 207 -17.83 29.90 0.78
N SER A 208 -19.04 29.92 1.34
CA SER A 208 -20.12 30.85 0.98
C SER A 208 -19.84 32.25 1.52
#